data_42d73a93fc906a805e08152da9395535
#
_entry.id   42d73a93fc906a805e08152da9395535
#
_cell.length_a   1.000
_cell.length_b   1.000
_cell.length_c   1.000
_cell.angle_alpha   90.00
_cell.angle_beta   90.00
_cell.angle_gamma   90.00
#
_symmetry.space_group_name_H-M   'P 1'
#
loop_
_entity.id
_entity.type
_entity.pdbx_description
1 polymer ?
#
loop_
_entity_poly.entity_id
_entity_poly.type
_entity_poly.pdbx_seq_one_letter_code
_entity_poly.pdbx_strand_id
1 'polypeptide(L)'
;MPIINPGNLGDNIPPHGKRSSILRRYVKLENDRSSWRNHWMEISDYILPRRGRFLFTTMDDRGKKRNNKVIDSTGTQAIRTMAAGMMSGMTSPARPWFRFAVQDENAMDNHEVKTWLAGVEKIIRSILQRSNFYNSAFTVYSELGAFGTAPLYRQKSFDSV
;
A
#
# COMPACT_ATOMS: atom_id res chain seq x y z
N MET A 1 16.41 6.66 -15.19
CA MET A 1 15.08 6.80 -15.81
C MET A 1 14.74 8.28 -15.80
N PRO A 2 14.42 8.90 -16.93
CA PRO A 2 13.98 10.30 -16.93
C PRO A 2 12.66 10.40 -16.16
N ILE A 3 12.63 11.33 -15.21
CA ILE A 3 11.42 11.66 -14.46
C ILE A 3 10.47 12.33 -15.44
N ILE A 4 9.41 11.65 -15.83
CA ILE A 4 8.36 12.22 -16.68
C ILE A 4 7.64 13.27 -15.86
N ASN A 5 7.78 14.53 -16.24
CA ASN A 5 7.06 15.62 -15.61
C ASN A 5 5.58 15.56 -16.05
N PRO A 6 4.63 15.29 -15.16
CA PRO A 6 3.22 15.09 -15.53
C PRO A 6 2.57 16.32 -16.17
N GLY A 7 3.07 17.52 -15.88
CA GLY A 7 2.52 18.76 -16.44
C GLY A 7 2.65 18.92 -17.97
N ASN A 8 3.54 18.16 -18.62
CA ASN A 8 3.76 18.21 -20.08
C ASN A 8 3.19 17.00 -20.84
N LEU A 9 2.54 16.06 -20.15
CA LEU A 9 2.01 14.85 -20.79
C LEU A 9 0.73 15.09 -21.60
N GLY A 10 -0.04 16.12 -21.25
CA GLY A 10 -1.33 16.41 -21.91
C GLY A 10 -1.20 16.82 -23.38
N ASP A 11 -0.17 17.60 -23.70
CA ASP A 11 -0.04 18.24 -25.01
C ASP A 11 0.62 17.36 -26.09
N ASN A 12 1.30 16.27 -25.68
CA ASN A 12 2.06 15.38 -26.57
C ASN A 12 1.52 13.94 -26.68
N ILE A 13 0.27 13.71 -26.33
CA ILE A 13 -0.32 12.38 -26.43
C ILE A 13 -0.79 12.15 -27.87
N PRO A 14 -0.24 11.16 -28.59
CA PRO A 14 -0.69 10.85 -29.96
C PRO A 14 -2.19 10.50 -29.96
N PRO A 15 -2.94 10.85 -31.02
CA PRO A 15 -4.41 10.77 -31.01
C PRO A 15 -4.94 9.33 -30.97
N HIS A 16 -4.14 8.34 -31.40
CA HIS A 16 -4.58 6.96 -31.53
C HIS A 16 -3.54 5.96 -30.99
N GLY A 17 -4.02 4.84 -30.44
CA GLY A 17 -3.22 3.72 -29.98
C GLY A 17 -3.40 3.36 -28.50
N LYS A 18 -2.98 2.14 -28.13
CA LYS A 18 -3.10 1.60 -26.78
C LYS A 18 -2.33 2.46 -25.74
N ARG A 19 -1.16 2.97 -26.13
CA ARG A 19 -0.35 3.86 -25.31
C ARG A 19 -1.07 5.18 -25.02
N SER A 20 -1.69 5.78 -26.04
CA SER A 20 -2.39 7.07 -25.88
C SER A 20 -3.62 6.94 -24.98
N SER A 21 -4.35 5.84 -25.04
CA SER A 21 -5.50 5.61 -24.16
C SER A 21 -5.07 5.49 -22.69
N ILE A 22 -3.94 4.81 -22.42
CA ILE A 22 -3.38 4.68 -21.06
C ILE A 22 -2.91 6.04 -20.55
N LEU A 23 -2.21 6.83 -21.38
CA LEU A 23 -1.73 8.16 -20.97
C LEU A 23 -2.88 9.13 -20.71
N ARG A 24 -3.93 9.14 -21.54
CA ARG A 24 -5.13 9.96 -21.30
C ARG A 24 -5.82 9.57 -19.98
N ARG A 25 -5.94 8.26 -19.72
CA ARG A 25 -6.51 7.78 -18.46
C ARG A 25 -5.66 8.21 -17.27
N TYR A 26 -4.34 8.14 -17.38
CA TYR A 26 -3.41 8.60 -16.35
C TYR A 26 -3.60 10.10 -16.05
N VAL A 27 -3.59 10.95 -17.07
CA VAL A 27 -3.80 12.41 -16.93
C VAL A 27 -5.15 12.71 -16.30
N LYS A 28 -6.22 12.01 -16.72
CA LYS A 28 -7.54 12.16 -16.11
C LYS A 28 -7.51 11.82 -14.61
N LEU A 29 -6.94 10.68 -14.26
CA LEU A 29 -6.83 10.26 -12.85
C LEU A 29 -5.96 11.21 -12.02
N GLU A 30 -4.94 11.81 -12.61
CA GLU A 30 -4.11 12.81 -11.95
C GLU A 30 -4.89 14.11 -11.71
N ASN A 31 -5.68 14.56 -12.67
CA ASN A 31 -6.56 15.71 -12.51
C ASN A 31 -7.63 15.45 -11.43
N ASP A 32 -8.26 14.28 -11.44
CA ASP A 32 -9.25 13.89 -10.43
C ASP A 32 -8.62 13.87 -9.01
N ARG A 33 -7.35 13.45 -8.91
CA ARG A 33 -6.59 13.44 -7.65
C ARG A 33 -6.16 14.83 -7.20
N SER A 34 -6.10 15.82 -8.08
CA SER A 34 -5.56 17.16 -7.76
C SER A 34 -6.30 17.84 -6.61
N SER A 35 -7.62 17.63 -6.50
CA SER A 35 -8.46 18.17 -5.42
C SER A 35 -8.07 17.62 -4.02
N TRP A 36 -7.56 16.39 -3.96
CA TRP A 36 -7.13 15.75 -2.71
C TRP A 36 -5.71 16.13 -2.28
N ARG A 37 -4.92 16.70 -3.19
CA ARG A 37 -3.49 16.94 -2.96
C ARG A 37 -3.24 17.84 -1.76
N ASN A 38 -3.97 18.93 -1.63
CA ASN A 38 -3.81 19.87 -0.51
C ASN A 38 -4.18 19.21 0.81
N HIS A 39 -5.26 18.44 0.83
CA HIS A 39 -5.69 17.70 2.02
C HIS A 39 -4.63 16.66 2.46
N TRP A 40 -4.08 15.91 1.52
CA TRP A 40 -2.99 14.97 1.80
C TRP A 40 -1.71 15.66 2.27
N MET A 41 -1.42 16.86 1.76
CA MET A 41 -0.29 17.66 2.23
C MET A 41 -0.46 18.04 3.70
N GLU A 42 -1.64 18.47 4.12
CA GLU A 42 -1.94 18.78 5.52
C GLU A 42 -1.79 17.54 6.40
N ILE A 43 -2.35 16.41 6.01
CA ILE A 43 -2.19 15.14 6.73
C ILE A 43 -0.70 14.76 6.85
N SER A 44 0.05 14.90 5.76
CA SER A 44 1.49 14.63 5.78
C SER A 44 2.23 15.56 6.73
N ASP A 45 1.92 16.85 6.72
CA ASP A 45 2.62 17.85 7.53
C ASP A 45 2.38 17.67 9.04
N TYR A 46 1.16 17.31 9.43
CA TYR A 46 0.77 17.25 10.85
C TYR A 46 0.76 15.84 11.45
N ILE A 47 0.53 14.81 10.65
CA ILE A 47 0.32 13.43 11.15
C ILE A 47 1.44 12.48 10.75
N LEU A 48 1.81 12.44 9.45
CA LEU A 48 2.81 11.52 8.89
C LEU A 48 3.87 12.23 8.04
N PRO A 49 4.71 13.09 8.62
CA PRO A 49 5.63 13.96 7.87
C PRO A 49 6.64 13.21 7.01
N ARG A 50 6.96 11.95 7.33
CA ARG A 50 7.90 11.12 6.56
C ARG A 50 7.26 10.43 5.35
N ARG A 51 5.94 10.37 5.26
CA ARG A 51 5.20 9.65 4.21
C ARG A 51 4.75 10.53 3.04
N GLY A 52 4.81 11.84 3.16
CA GLY A 52 4.38 12.78 2.12
C GLY A 52 5.32 12.92 0.91
N ARG A 53 6.32 12.06 0.74
CA ARG A 53 7.28 12.17 -0.37
C ARG A 53 6.65 12.18 -1.75
N PHE A 54 5.53 11.48 -1.94
CA PHE A 54 4.82 11.42 -3.21
C PHE A 54 4.10 12.73 -3.58
N LEU A 55 3.98 13.65 -2.62
CA LEU A 55 3.35 14.97 -2.79
C LEU A 55 4.34 16.05 -3.23
N PHE A 56 5.64 15.84 -3.00
CA PHE A 56 6.68 16.83 -3.26
C PHE A 56 7.48 16.47 -4.51
N THR A 57 7.56 17.43 -5.44
CA THR A 57 8.25 17.28 -6.72
C THR A 57 9.71 17.79 -6.67
N THR A 58 10.11 18.48 -5.60
CA THR A 58 11.41 19.14 -5.51
C THR A 58 12.50 18.20 -5.03
N MET A 59 13.52 18.01 -5.87
CA MET A 59 14.76 17.29 -5.54
C MET A 59 15.60 17.99 -4.46
N ASP A 60 15.34 19.27 -4.19
CA ASP A 60 16.14 20.14 -3.31
C ASP A 60 15.83 19.95 -1.83
N ASP A 61 14.92 19.05 -1.48
CA ASP A 61 14.49 18.77 -0.11
C ASP A 61 15.35 17.72 0.63
N ARG A 62 16.52 17.42 0.11
CA ARG A 62 17.45 16.48 0.74
C ARG A 62 17.98 17.08 2.05
N GLY A 63 17.65 16.41 3.16
CA GLY A 63 18.14 16.81 4.50
C GLY A 63 17.30 17.87 5.23
N LYS A 64 16.27 18.45 4.64
CA LYS A 64 15.38 19.37 5.35
C LYS A 64 14.52 18.64 6.39
N LYS A 65 14.32 19.27 7.54
CA LYS A 65 13.40 18.76 8.58
C LYS A 65 11.97 18.90 8.07
N ARG A 66 11.20 17.79 8.11
CA ARG A 66 9.80 17.74 7.66
C ARG A 66 8.77 17.77 8.77
N ASN A 67 9.21 17.75 10.01
CA ASN A 67 8.33 17.72 11.19
C ASN A 67 8.16 19.09 11.85
N ASN A 68 8.50 20.17 11.16
CA ASN A 68 8.44 21.53 11.73
C ASN A 68 7.00 21.99 12.04
N LYS A 69 5.99 21.38 11.41
CA LYS A 69 4.58 21.72 11.60
C LYS A 69 3.88 20.85 12.65
N VAL A 70 4.53 19.79 13.12
CA VAL A 70 3.97 18.90 14.13
C VAL A 70 4.03 19.59 15.48
N ILE A 71 2.88 19.94 16.03
CA ILE A 71 2.74 20.62 17.32
C ILE A 71 2.86 19.60 18.46
N ASP A 72 2.16 18.47 18.35
CA ASP A 72 2.24 17.35 19.26
C ASP A 72 2.23 16.00 18.54
N SER A 73 2.49 14.91 19.25
CA SER A 73 2.56 13.57 18.69
C SER A 73 1.23 12.79 18.72
N THR A 74 0.15 13.39 19.17
CA THR A 74 -1.15 12.71 19.39
C THR A 74 -1.67 12.10 18.08
N GLY A 75 -1.66 12.86 16.97
CA GLY A 75 -2.09 12.37 15.66
C GLY A 75 -1.25 11.18 15.16
N THR A 76 0.07 11.26 15.32
CA THR A 76 0.97 10.16 14.94
C THR A 76 0.74 8.90 15.78
N GLN A 77 0.49 9.07 17.09
CA GLN A 77 0.19 7.95 17.98
C GLN A 77 -1.17 7.33 17.67
N ALA A 78 -2.19 8.14 17.42
CA ALA A 78 -3.52 7.68 17.05
C ALA A 78 -3.49 6.79 15.78
N ILE A 79 -2.77 7.20 14.73
CA ILE A 79 -2.60 6.40 13.51
C ILE A 79 -1.88 5.07 13.80
N ARG A 80 -0.84 5.09 14.64
CA ARG A 80 -0.14 3.84 15.03
C ARG A 80 -1.05 2.89 15.79
N THR A 81 -1.83 3.40 16.73
CA THR A 81 -2.79 2.61 17.50
C THR A 81 -3.85 2.00 16.59
N MET A 82 -4.38 2.79 15.66
CA MET A 82 -5.35 2.33 14.67
C MET A 82 -4.73 1.23 13.77
N ALA A 83 -3.53 1.44 13.23
CA ALA A 83 -2.85 0.46 12.39
C ALA A 83 -2.56 -0.85 13.14
N ALA A 84 -2.19 -0.76 14.43
CA ALA A 84 -2.00 -1.92 15.28
C ALA A 84 -3.33 -2.66 15.53
N GLY A 85 -4.42 -1.94 15.73
CA GLY A 85 -5.76 -2.49 15.85
C GLY A 85 -6.21 -3.22 14.59
N MET A 86 -6.03 -2.58 13.41
CA MET A 86 -6.33 -3.21 12.12
C MET A 86 -5.48 -4.47 11.90
N MET A 87 -4.20 -4.42 12.18
CA MET A 87 -3.31 -5.57 12.03
C MET A 87 -3.71 -6.71 12.97
N SER A 88 -4.01 -6.44 14.23
CA SER A 88 -4.43 -7.46 15.18
C SER A 88 -5.78 -8.09 14.82
N GLY A 89 -6.69 -7.33 14.23
CA GLY A 89 -8.00 -7.78 13.81
C GLY A 89 -8.02 -8.55 12.49
N MET A 90 -7.33 -8.05 11.47
CA MET A 90 -7.42 -8.56 10.09
C MET A 90 -6.29 -9.50 9.70
N THR A 91 -5.03 -9.19 10.06
CA THR A 91 -3.85 -9.93 9.60
C THR A 91 -2.90 -10.26 10.74
N SER A 92 -3.43 -10.76 11.86
CA SER A 92 -2.62 -11.09 13.03
C SER A 92 -1.57 -12.16 12.71
N PRO A 93 -0.28 -11.94 12.98
CA PRO A 93 0.74 -12.98 12.84
C PRO A 93 0.57 -14.12 13.85
N ALA A 94 -0.09 -13.88 14.98
CA ALA A 94 -0.25 -14.85 16.07
C ALA A 94 -1.35 -15.88 15.81
N ARG A 95 -2.31 -15.59 14.93
CA ARG A 95 -3.45 -16.48 14.66
C ARG A 95 -3.70 -16.63 13.16
N PRO A 96 -4.32 -17.77 12.73
CA PRO A 96 -4.76 -17.91 11.34
C PRO A 96 -5.82 -16.85 11.01
N TRP A 97 -5.58 -16.06 9.95
CA TRP A 97 -6.48 -15.01 9.51
C TRP A 97 -7.06 -15.28 8.12
N PHE A 98 -6.64 -16.36 7.47
CA PHE A 98 -7.21 -16.87 6.22
C PHE A 98 -7.29 -18.39 6.26
N ARG A 99 -8.17 -18.95 5.44
CA ARG A 99 -8.31 -20.39 5.18
C ARG A 99 -8.50 -20.61 3.69
N PHE A 100 -8.00 -21.72 3.19
CA PHE A 100 -8.26 -22.16 1.84
C PHE A 100 -9.51 -23.01 1.78
N ALA A 101 -10.29 -22.82 0.72
CA ALA A 101 -11.45 -23.64 0.39
C ALA A 101 -11.43 -23.97 -1.10
N VAL A 102 -11.96 -25.12 -1.46
CA VAL A 102 -12.23 -25.54 -2.85
C VAL A 102 -13.66 -25.12 -3.17
N GLN A 103 -13.94 -24.78 -4.43
CA GLN A 103 -15.29 -24.40 -4.87
C GLN A 103 -16.31 -25.53 -4.81
N ASP A 104 -15.84 -26.78 -4.90
CA ASP A 104 -16.70 -27.97 -4.82
C ASP A 104 -16.94 -28.34 -3.34
N GLU A 105 -18.18 -28.22 -2.89
CA GLU A 105 -18.61 -28.54 -1.55
C GLU A 105 -18.37 -30.02 -1.20
N ASN A 106 -18.59 -30.93 -2.17
CA ASN A 106 -18.36 -32.37 -1.97
C ASN A 106 -16.87 -32.68 -1.75
N ALA A 107 -15.98 -31.97 -2.48
CA ALA A 107 -14.54 -32.09 -2.28
C ALA A 107 -14.11 -31.53 -0.92
N MET A 108 -14.78 -30.49 -0.43
CA MET A 108 -14.52 -29.93 0.91
C MET A 108 -14.91 -30.85 2.05
N ASP A 109 -15.83 -31.78 1.84
CA ASP A 109 -16.18 -32.77 2.87
C ASP A 109 -15.18 -33.89 3.02
N ASN A 110 -14.31 -34.09 2.02
CA ASN A 110 -13.27 -35.09 2.09
C ASN A 110 -12.18 -34.70 3.12
N HIS A 111 -11.88 -35.61 4.05
CA HIS A 111 -10.89 -35.41 5.11
C HIS A 111 -9.48 -35.20 4.56
N GLU A 112 -9.10 -35.90 3.50
CA GLU A 112 -7.78 -35.77 2.88
C GLU A 112 -7.58 -34.38 2.29
N VAL A 113 -8.60 -33.83 1.61
CA VAL A 113 -8.57 -32.48 1.05
C VAL A 113 -8.43 -31.43 2.16
N LYS A 114 -9.18 -31.58 3.24
CA LYS A 114 -9.08 -30.67 4.41
C LYS A 114 -7.67 -30.69 5.01
N THR A 115 -7.10 -31.86 5.16
CA THR A 115 -5.75 -32.04 5.72
C THR A 115 -4.68 -31.43 4.82
N TRP A 116 -4.80 -31.65 3.51
CA TRP A 116 -3.88 -31.06 2.53
C TRP A 116 -3.96 -29.53 2.52
N LEU A 117 -5.17 -28.95 2.50
CA LEU A 117 -5.38 -27.50 2.55
C LEU A 117 -4.81 -26.88 3.82
N ALA A 118 -5.00 -27.53 4.99
CA ALA A 118 -4.40 -27.08 6.24
C ALA A 118 -2.86 -27.11 6.21
N GLY A 119 -2.27 -28.10 5.55
CA GLY A 119 -0.83 -28.17 5.31
C GLY A 119 -0.33 -27.00 4.46
N VAL A 120 -1.00 -26.70 3.35
CA VAL A 120 -0.69 -25.56 2.46
C VAL A 120 -0.83 -24.24 3.21
N GLU A 121 -1.89 -24.06 4.00
CA GLU A 121 -2.10 -22.86 4.83
C GLU A 121 -0.91 -22.65 5.79
N LYS A 122 -0.45 -23.70 6.46
CA LYS A 122 0.69 -23.63 7.38
C LYS A 122 1.97 -23.21 6.66
N ILE A 123 2.22 -23.74 5.45
CA ILE A 123 3.38 -23.38 4.65
C ILE A 123 3.32 -21.91 4.27
N ILE A 124 2.19 -21.43 3.74
CA ILE A 124 2.04 -20.03 3.32
C ILE A 124 2.19 -19.08 4.51
N ARG A 125 1.61 -19.40 5.66
CA ARG A 125 1.82 -18.58 6.87
C ARG A 125 3.29 -18.52 7.29
N SER A 126 4.01 -19.63 7.19
CA SER A 126 5.47 -19.66 7.44
C SER A 126 6.23 -18.75 6.49
N ILE A 127 5.89 -18.75 5.19
CA ILE A 127 6.49 -17.87 4.19
C ILE A 127 6.19 -16.40 4.50
N LEU A 128 4.95 -16.06 4.84
CA LEU A 128 4.58 -14.69 5.22
C LEU A 128 5.32 -14.21 6.46
N GLN A 129 5.53 -15.08 7.45
CA GLN A 129 6.29 -14.75 8.66
C GLN A 129 7.78 -14.52 8.40
N ARG A 130 8.37 -15.25 7.45
CA ARG A 130 9.79 -15.06 7.07
C ARG A 130 9.99 -13.86 6.18
N SER A 131 8.95 -13.40 5.48
CA SER A 131 9.00 -12.24 4.60
C SER A 131 8.81 -10.94 5.38
N ASN A 132 8.94 -9.81 4.70
CA ASN A 132 8.62 -8.49 5.24
C ASN A 132 7.11 -8.16 5.20
N PHE A 133 6.24 -9.14 4.93
CA PHE A 133 4.80 -8.93 4.71
C PHE A 133 4.15 -8.18 5.89
N TYR A 134 4.35 -8.62 7.13
CA TYR A 134 3.69 -8.01 8.28
C TYR A 134 4.17 -6.58 8.55
N ASN A 135 5.45 -6.28 8.33
CA ASN A 135 5.96 -4.91 8.44
C ASN A 135 5.37 -4.01 7.35
N SER A 136 5.25 -4.54 6.14
CA SER A 136 4.62 -3.83 5.02
C SER A 136 3.12 -3.64 5.25
N ALA A 137 2.42 -4.64 5.76
CA ALA A 137 1.00 -4.56 6.09
C ALA A 137 0.72 -3.48 7.15
N PHE A 138 1.52 -3.42 8.22
CA PHE A 138 1.40 -2.36 9.23
C PHE A 138 1.56 -0.96 8.62
N THR A 139 2.52 -0.83 7.69
CA THR A 139 2.73 0.43 6.95
C THR A 139 1.52 0.77 6.09
N VAL A 140 0.98 -0.22 5.34
CA VAL A 140 -0.22 -0.06 4.52
C VAL A 140 -1.42 0.37 5.37
N TYR A 141 -1.64 -0.24 6.54
CA TYR A 141 -2.72 0.16 7.44
C TYR A 141 -2.56 1.59 7.96
N SER A 142 -1.33 2.00 8.27
CA SER A 142 -1.06 3.38 8.68
C SER A 142 -1.35 4.38 7.55
N GLU A 143 -0.96 4.08 6.32
CA GLU A 143 -1.21 4.92 5.15
C GLU A 143 -2.68 4.92 4.76
N LEU A 144 -3.35 3.76 4.82
CA LEU A 144 -4.77 3.64 4.53
C LEU A 144 -5.61 4.49 5.50
N GLY A 145 -5.27 4.47 6.78
CA GLY A 145 -5.96 5.27 7.78
C GLY A 145 -5.71 6.78 7.66
N ALA A 146 -4.51 7.17 7.21
CA ALA A 146 -4.18 8.59 7.05
C ALA A 146 -4.67 9.17 5.72
N PHE A 147 -4.40 8.48 4.60
CA PHE A 147 -4.61 9.00 3.25
C PHE A 147 -5.82 8.37 2.53
N GLY A 148 -6.46 7.36 3.12
CA GLY A 148 -7.57 6.63 2.51
C GLY A 148 -7.16 5.64 1.42
N THR A 149 -5.91 5.67 0.97
CA THR A 149 -5.35 4.76 -0.04
C THR A 149 -3.91 4.40 0.32
N ALA A 150 -3.54 3.15 0.06
CA ALA A 150 -2.17 2.68 0.25
C ALA A 150 -1.79 1.66 -0.83
N PRO A 151 -0.70 1.86 -1.57
CA PRO A 151 -0.22 0.89 -2.54
C PRO A 151 0.57 -0.22 -1.86
N LEU A 152 0.33 -1.47 -2.25
CA LEU A 152 1.15 -2.62 -1.90
C LEU A 152 1.77 -3.19 -3.17
N TYR A 153 3.11 -3.18 -3.25
CA TYR A 153 3.84 -3.76 -4.36
C TYR A 153 4.51 -5.07 -3.94
N ARG A 154 4.26 -6.13 -4.70
CA ARG A 154 4.95 -7.42 -4.54
C ARG A 154 5.97 -7.60 -5.65
N GLN A 155 7.23 -7.67 -5.30
CA GLN A 155 8.30 -8.01 -6.21
C GLN A 155 8.67 -9.48 -6.03
N LYS A 156 8.82 -10.20 -7.14
CA LYS A 156 9.38 -11.55 -7.14
C LYS A 156 10.91 -11.40 -7.07
N SER A 157 11.50 -11.81 -5.95
CA SER A 157 12.95 -11.93 -5.84
C SER A 157 13.36 -13.35 -6.23
N PHE A 158 14.36 -13.47 -7.08
CA PHE A 158 14.98 -14.75 -7.44
C PHE A 158 16.21 -15.06 -6.56
N ASP A 159 16.66 -14.11 -5.74
CA ASP A 159 17.89 -14.20 -4.96
C ASP A 159 17.68 -14.72 -3.54
N SER A 160 16.47 -15.10 -3.17
CA SER A 160 16.15 -15.69 -1.87
C SER A 160 15.96 -17.20 -2.01
N VAL A 161 17.06 -17.91 -2.16
CA VAL A 161 17.13 -19.35 -1.87
C VAL A 161 17.86 -19.54 -0.55
#